data_2b2d05ec2a974507e7b8ceed7961fd1d
#
_entry.id   2b2d05ec2a974507e7b8ceed7961fd1d
#
_cell.length_a   1.000
_cell.length_b   1.000
_cell.length_c   1.000
_cell.angle_alpha   90.00
_cell.angle_beta   90.00
_cell.angle_gamma   90.00
#
_symmetry.space_group_name_H-M   'P 1'
#
loop_
_entity.id
_entity.type
_entity.pdbx_description
1 polymer ?
#
loop_
_entity_poly.entity_id
_entity_poly.type
_entity_poly.pdbx_seq_one_letter_code
_entity_poly.pdbx_strand_id
1 'polypeptide(L)'
;MTALPGLEVPGVLRLHAAAEPAIPLVFDSPHSGSIYPEGFRPAVAIETLRPAEDAFVDDLYAAAPEKGAALLEALFPRLYVDPNRNETDMDPAHVDGPWDGPPLQPGPKAKLGQGLVWMRRPPGLPVYDGKVAAADLRARIDNYHRPYHAALRRMLDWAADRFGGYYHINCHSMPAVATAMSAEPEGSARADFVLGTRDGTTTGPALTDCVRAYLSGRGYDVRIDHWYKGVEIVRLAGDPARGRHSLQVEINRRLYMDEQQITKAAGYADTKAVISGLIDELGRFAAAHPLDQSKR
;
A
#
# COMPACT_ATOMS: atom_id res chain seq x y z
N MET A 1 24.45 -0.07 -15.68
CA MET A 1 23.75 -0.48 -14.42
C MET A 1 22.90 -1.69 -14.71
N THR A 2 22.87 -2.68 -13.80
CA THR A 2 22.12 -3.93 -14.00
C THR A 2 20.61 -3.67 -13.92
N ALA A 3 19.86 -4.40 -14.74
CA ALA A 3 18.38 -4.41 -14.65
C ALA A 3 17.93 -4.88 -13.27
N LEU A 4 16.79 -4.39 -12.80
CA LEU A 4 16.14 -4.94 -11.60
C LEU A 4 15.60 -6.35 -11.96
N PRO A 5 16.12 -7.44 -11.40
CA PRO A 5 15.53 -8.74 -11.67
C PRO A 5 14.22 -8.90 -10.92
N GLY A 6 13.24 -9.50 -11.58
CA GLY A 6 12.00 -9.94 -10.94
C GLY A 6 12.30 -10.90 -9.78
N LEU A 7 11.40 -10.94 -8.80
CA LEU A 7 11.49 -11.82 -7.64
C LEU A 7 10.09 -12.31 -7.28
N GLU A 8 9.97 -13.62 -7.03
CA GLU A 8 8.77 -14.18 -6.44
C GLU A 8 9.15 -15.03 -5.22
N VAL A 9 8.50 -14.73 -4.10
CA VAL A 9 8.51 -15.56 -2.89
C VAL A 9 7.08 -16.07 -2.73
N PRO A 10 6.85 -17.38 -2.97
CA PRO A 10 5.50 -17.94 -3.00
C PRO A 10 4.70 -17.62 -1.74
N GLY A 11 3.47 -17.11 -1.92
CA GLY A 11 2.58 -16.72 -0.83
C GLY A 11 3.00 -15.45 -0.07
N VAL A 12 4.13 -14.84 -0.39
CA VAL A 12 4.65 -13.66 0.32
C VAL A 12 4.65 -12.42 -0.57
N LEU A 13 5.39 -12.43 -1.66
CA LEU A 13 5.50 -11.25 -2.53
C LEU A 13 5.80 -11.61 -3.98
N ARG A 14 5.48 -10.68 -4.88
CA ARG A 14 5.94 -10.70 -6.25
C ARG A 14 6.47 -9.31 -6.64
N LEU A 15 7.69 -9.26 -7.16
CA LEU A 15 8.30 -8.07 -7.73
C LEU A 15 8.39 -8.24 -9.25
N HIS A 16 7.61 -7.45 -9.97
CA HIS A 16 7.65 -7.37 -11.41
C HIS A 16 8.73 -6.36 -11.83
N ALA A 17 9.68 -6.83 -12.61
CA ALA A 17 10.73 -5.98 -13.14
C ALA A 17 10.16 -4.98 -14.17
N ALA A 18 10.71 -3.77 -14.21
CA ALA A 18 10.42 -2.81 -15.25
C ALA A 18 10.92 -3.30 -16.60
N ALA A 19 10.09 -3.21 -17.66
CA ALA A 19 10.54 -3.40 -19.04
C ALA A 19 11.49 -2.25 -19.45
N GLU A 20 12.39 -2.54 -20.39
CA GLU A 20 13.27 -1.49 -20.93
C GLU A 20 12.60 -0.76 -22.12
N PRO A 21 12.77 0.55 -22.24
CA PRO A 21 13.56 1.43 -21.37
C PRO A 21 12.86 1.70 -20.05
N ALA A 22 13.54 1.41 -18.92
CA ALA A 22 13.00 1.67 -17.62
C ALA A 22 12.97 3.18 -17.28
N ILE A 23 12.00 3.59 -16.48
CA ILE A 23 11.77 4.96 -16.03
C ILE A 23 11.85 5.04 -14.48
N PRO A 24 12.07 6.24 -13.88
CA PRO A 24 12.19 6.37 -12.42
C PRO A 24 10.85 6.29 -11.67
N LEU A 25 9.98 5.39 -12.12
CA LEU A 25 8.70 5.10 -11.47
C LEU A 25 8.74 3.72 -10.81
N VAL A 26 8.25 3.65 -9.60
CA VAL A 26 8.10 2.42 -8.84
C VAL A 26 6.74 2.42 -8.15
N PHE A 27 6.10 1.26 -8.12
CA PHE A 27 4.78 1.07 -7.53
C PHE A 27 4.85 -0.05 -6.49
N ASP A 28 4.06 0.05 -5.42
CA ASP A 28 3.81 -1.08 -4.53
C ASP A 28 2.34 -1.20 -4.16
N SER A 29 1.84 -2.44 -4.10
CA SER A 29 0.50 -2.80 -3.65
C SER A 29 0.59 -3.70 -2.42
N PRO A 30 0.61 -3.11 -1.21
CA PRO A 30 0.89 -3.85 0.01
C PRO A 30 -0.32 -4.63 0.54
N HIS A 31 -1.53 -4.38 0.05
CA HIS A 31 -2.76 -4.87 0.67
C HIS A 31 -3.70 -5.64 -0.26
N SER A 32 -3.29 -5.93 -1.50
CA SER A 32 -4.12 -6.69 -2.44
C SER A 32 -4.07 -8.20 -2.23
N GLY A 33 -3.12 -8.67 -1.41
CA GLY A 33 -2.88 -10.10 -1.20
C GLY A 33 -4.07 -10.82 -0.56
N SER A 34 -4.39 -11.98 -1.13
CA SER A 34 -5.49 -12.86 -0.72
C SER A 34 -5.07 -14.32 -0.52
N ILE A 35 -3.75 -14.60 -0.50
CA ILE A 35 -3.21 -15.93 -0.19
C ILE A 35 -3.09 -16.04 1.34
N TYR A 36 -4.11 -16.64 1.95
CA TYR A 36 -4.14 -16.84 3.40
C TYR A 36 -3.20 -17.96 3.81
N PRO A 37 -2.21 -17.70 4.70
CA PRO A 37 -1.27 -18.73 5.15
C PRO A 37 -1.98 -19.87 5.88
N GLU A 38 -1.49 -21.11 5.73
CA GLU A 38 -2.07 -22.29 6.43
C GLU A 38 -2.11 -22.13 7.95
N GLY A 39 -1.17 -21.39 8.54
CA GLY A 39 -1.12 -21.06 9.97
C GLY A 39 -2.10 -20.01 10.43
N PHE A 40 -2.82 -19.34 9.50
CA PHE A 40 -3.85 -18.36 9.87
C PHE A 40 -5.06 -19.07 10.46
N ARG A 41 -5.41 -18.71 11.69
CA ARG A 41 -6.53 -19.29 12.44
C ARG A 41 -7.49 -18.18 12.88
N PRO A 42 -8.32 -17.67 11.97
CA PRO A 42 -9.25 -16.61 12.31
C PRO A 42 -10.43 -17.14 13.15
N ALA A 43 -10.99 -16.27 13.96
CA ALA A 43 -12.19 -16.53 14.76
C ALA A 43 -13.47 -16.66 13.92
N VAL A 44 -13.43 -16.19 12.67
CA VAL A 44 -14.58 -16.13 11.75
C VAL A 44 -14.17 -16.64 10.37
N ALA A 45 -15.15 -16.92 9.51
CA ALA A 45 -14.89 -17.34 8.14
C ALA A 45 -14.05 -16.31 7.37
N ILE A 46 -13.12 -16.77 6.55
CA ILE A 46 -12.19 -15.91 5.77
C ILE A 46 -12.97 -14.92 4.91
N GLU A 47 -14.07 -15.34 4.31
CA GLU A 47 -14.93 -14.52 3.45
C GLU A 47 -15.41 -13.25 4.15
N THR A 48 -15.67 -13.34 5.46
CA THR A 48 -16.07 -12.18 6.27
C THR A 48 -14.90 -11.23 6.59
N LEU A 49 -13.67 -11.67 6.41
CA LEU A 49 -12.46 -10.88 6.63
C LEU A 49 -11.97 -10.16 5.36
N ARG A 50 -12.27 -10.71 4.19
CA ARG A 50 -11.82 -10.18 2.89
C ARG A 50 -12.14 -8.72 2.61
N PRO A 51 -13.22 -8.10 3.14
CA PRO A 51 -13.41 -6.65 3.01
C PRO A 51 -12.31 -5.76 3.63
N ALA A 52 -11.35 -6.33 4.35
CA ALA A 52 -10.13 -5.62 4.75
C ALA A 52 -9.07 -5.54 3.65
N GLU A 53 -9.13 -6.40 2.63
CA GLU A 53 -8.23 -6.37 1.49
C GLU A 53 -8.48 -5.13 0.64
N ASP A 54 -7.41 -4.59 0.04
CA ASP A 54 -7.52 -3.63 -1.07
C ASP A 54 -7.60 -4.46 -2.37
N ALA A 55 -8.64 -5.29 -2.48
CA ALA A 55 -8.77 -6.29 -3.52
C ALA A 55 -8.67 -5.67 -4.92
N PHE A 56 -7.96 -6.36 -5.83
CA PHE A 56 -7.74 -5.97 -7.24
C PHE A 56 -6.88 -4.73 -7.47
N VAL A 57 -6.33 -4.07 -6.44
CA VAL A 57 -5.47 -2.89 -6.66
C VAL A 57 -4.20 -3.27 -7.41
N ASP A 58 -3.61 -4.44 -7.13
CA ASP A 58 -2.51 -5.03 -7.89
C ASP A 58 -2.84 -5.12 -9.38
N ASP A 59 -4.02 -5.67 -9.74
CA ASP A 59 -4.47 -5.80 -11.13
C ASP A 59 -4.78 -4.44 -11.78
N LEU A 60 -5.26 -3.45 -11.02
CA LEU A 60 -5.46 -2.08 -11.55
C LEU A 60 -4.13 -1.45 -12.01
N TYR A 61 -3.02 -1.75 -11.32
CA TYR A 61 -1.68 -1.25 -11.65
C TYR A 61 -0.84 -2.21 -12.48
N ALA A 62 -1.37 -3.36 -12.90
CA ALA A 62 -0.64 -4.42 -13.59
C ALA A 62 0.04 -4.00 -14.91
N ALA A 63 -0.35 -2.87 -15.51
CA ALA A 63 0.30 -2.33 -16.71
C ALA A 63 1.66 -1.65 -16.42
N ALA A 64 2.02 -1.39 -15.15
CA ALA A 64 3.21 -0.63 -14.79
C ALA A 64 4.51 -1.27 -15.32
N PRO A 65 4.74 -2.60 -15.22
CA PRO A 65 5.96 -3.22 -15.72
C PRO A 65 6.18 -3.04 -17.22
N GLU A 66 5.14 -3.20 -18.02
CA GLU A 66 5.20 -3.02 -19.49
C GLU A 66 5.48 -1.57 -19.90
N LYS A 67 5.16 -0.62 -19.02
CA LYS A 67 5.39 0.82 -19.22
C LYS A 67 6.72 1.30 -18.62
N GLY A 68 7.61 0.38 -18.28
CA GLY A 68 8.96 0.69 -17.80
C GLY A 68 9.05 1.01 -16.30
N ALA A 69 8.00 0.75 -15.51
CA ALA A 69 7.97 0.97 -14.07
C ALA A 69 7.95 -0.37 -13.30
N ALA A 70 8.70 -0.48 -12.20
CA ALA A 70 8.65 -1.69 -11.37
C ALA A 70 7.38 -1.71 -10.49
N LEU A 71 6.83 -2.91 -10.22
CA LEU A 71 5.67 -3.12 -9.36
C LEU A 71 5.97 -4.22 -8.34
N LEU A 72 5.78 -3.91 -7.05
CA LEU A 72 5.86 -4.87 -5.95
C LEU A 72 4.45 -5.16 -5.41
N GLU A 73 4.12 -6.43 -5.21
CA GLU A 73 2.86 -6.89 -4.66
C GLU A 73 3.08 -7.73 -3.40
N ALA A 74 2.33 -7.47 -2.32
CA ALA A 74 2.17 -8.44 -1.25
C ALA A 74 1.11 -9.47 -1.66
N LEU A 75 1.39 -10.75 -1.44
CA LEU A 75 0.46 -11.84 -1.78
C LEU A 75 -0.37 -12.31 -0.58
N PHE A 76 0.07 -11.99 0.64
CA PHE A 76 -0.63 -12.31 1.89
C PHE A 76 -1.59 -11.19 2.31
N PRO A 77 -2.65 -11.52 3.07
CA PRO A 77 -3.62 -10.52 3.53
C PRO A 77 -3.04 -9.64 4.66
N ARG A 78 -3.32 -8.34 4.60
CA ARG A 78 -2.91 -7.38 5.63
C ARG A 78 -3.39 -7.70 7.04
N LEU A 79 -4.44 -8.48 7.16
CA LEU A 79 -4.96 -8.95 8.47
C LEU A 79 -3.97 -9.86 9.19
N TYR A 80 -3.21 -10.65 8.42
CA TYR A 80 -2.23 -11.59 8.95
C TYR A 80 -1.00 -10.86 9.49
N VAL A 81 -0.44 -9.98 8.69
CA VAL A 81 0.57 -8.98 9.07
C VAL A 81 0.50 -7.82 8.08
N ASP A 82 0.45 -6.58 8.58
CA ASP A 82 0.28 -5.40 7.73
C ASP A 82 1.64 -4.78 7.33
N PRO A 83 2.08 -4.92 6.06
CA PRO A 83 3.36 -4.36 5.64
C PRO A 83 3.38 -2.83 5.64
N ASN A 84 2.24 -2.16 5.70
CA ASN A 84 2.15 -0.71 5.86
C ASN A 84 2.00 -0.28 7.33
N ARG A 85 2.60 -1.08 8.24
CA ARG A 85 2.79 -0.75 9.67
C ARG A 85 4.24 -0.95 10.07
N ASN A 86 4.66 -0.21 11.09
CA ASN A 86 5.97 -0.48 11.70
C ASN A 86 5.95 -1.86 12.39
N GLU A 87 7.09 -2.57 12.36
CA GLU A 87 7.18 -3.91 12.98
C GLU A 87 6.96 -3.92 14.49
N THR A 88 7.00 -2.75 15.14
CA THR A 88 6.69 -2.58 16.56
C THR A 88 5.27 -2.06 16.83
N ASP A 89 4.48 -1.76 15.79
CA ASP A 89 3.14 -1.19 15.92
C ASP A 89 2.09 -2.24 16.30
N MET A 90 2.25 -2.82 17.48
CA MET A 90 1.37 -3.83 18.07
C MET A 90 1.10 -3.52 19.54
N ASP A 91 -0.16 -3.66 19.98
CA ASP A 91 -0.49 -3.53 21.39
C ASP A 91 0.00 -4.77 22.16
N PRO A 92 0.89 -4.61 23.17
CA PRO A 92 1.35 -5.73 23.99
C PRO A 92 0.21 -6.52 24.65
N ALA A 93 -0.93 -5.88 24.90
CA ALA A 93 -2.10 -6.54 25.47
C ALA A 93 -2.67 -7.66 24.56
N HIS A 94 -2.39 -7.61 23.27
CA HIS A 94 -2.79 -8.59 22.27
C HIS A 94 -1.76 -9.70 22.02
N VAL A 95 -0.61 -9.66 22.70
CA VAL A 95 0.46 -10.66 22.54
C VAL A 95 0.48 -11.61 23.74
N ASP A 96 0.58 -12.92 23.48
CA ASP A 96 0.68 -13.96 24.48
C ASP A 96 2.08 -14.53 24.56
N GLY A 97 2.61 -14.67 25.78
CA GLY A 97 3.96 -15.15 26.03
C GLY A 97 5.03 -14.06 25.98
N PRO A 98 6.31 -14.43 26.23
CA PRO A 98 7.42 -13.49 26.29
C PRO A 98 7.76 -12.96 24.90
N TRP A 99 7.79 -11.64 24.76
CA TRP A 99 8.26 -10.96 23.56
C TRP A 99 9.75 -10.64 23.69
N ASP A 100 10.57 -11.19 22.79
CA ASP A 100 12.04 -11.05 22.75
C ASP A 100 12.54 -10.03 21.72
N GLY A 101 11.59 -9.35 21.02
CA GLY A 101 11.90 -8.33 20.03
C GLY A 101 12.05 -6.92 20.60
N PRO A 102 12.20 -5.91 19.72
CA PRO A 102 12.14 -4.51 20.13
C PRO A 102 10.85 -4.21 20.89
N PRO A 103 10.86 -3.27 21.85
CA PRO A 103 9.66 -2.90 22.60
C PRO A 103 8.50 -2.54 21.66
N LEU A 104 7.34 -3.17 21.85
CA LEU A 104 6.14 -2.87 21.08
C LEU A 104 5.64 -1.46 21.40
N GLN A 105 5.30 -0.69 20.37
CA GLN A 105 4.92 0.71 20.46
C GLN A 105 3.62 0.96 19.70
N PRO A 106 2.45 0.69 20.31
CA PRO A 106 1.17 0.78 19.64
C PRO A 106 0.82 2.22 19.27
N GLY A 107 0.68 2.47 17.98
CA GLY A 107 0.09 3.68 17.45
C GLY A 107 -1.44 3.73 17.64
N PRO A 108 -2.08 4.83 17.21
CA PRO A 108 -3.53 5.00 17.37
C PRO A 108 -4.35 3.87 16.72
N LYS A 109 -3.93 3.37 15.57
CA LYS A 109 -4.62 2.27 14.88
C LYS A 109 -4.42 0.92 15.56
N ALA A 110 -3.24 0.64 16.11
CA ALA A 110 -2.99 -0.57 16.89
C ALA A 110 -3.86 -0.64 18.14
N LYS A 111 -4.08 0.49 18.81
CA LYS A 111 -5.02 0.61 19.96
C LYS A 111 -6.48 0.32 19.59
N LEU A 112 -6.84 0.49 18.32
CA LEU A 112 -8.14 0.10 17.76
C LEU A 112 -8.14 -1.35 17.23
N GLY A 113 -7.04 -2.09 17.39
CA GLY A 113 -6.89 -3.45 16.87
C GLY A 113 -6.49 -3.52 15.39
N GLN A 114 -5.95 -2.45 14.80
CA GLN A 114 -5.49 -2.37 13.40
C GLN A 114 -3.99 -2.00 13.33
N GLY A 115 -3.19 -2.66 14.17
CA GLY A 115 -1.73 -2.54 14.17
C GLY A 115 -1.05 -3.45 13.14
N LEU A 116 0.17 -3.86 13.47
CA LEU A 116 0.97 -4.79 12.65
C LEU A 116 0.22 -6.10 12.36
N VAL A 117 -0.44 -6.65 13.34
CA VAL A 117 -1.43 -7.73 13.18
C VAL A 117 -2.81 -7.17 13.52
N TRP A 118 -3.77 -7.38 12.64
CA TRP A 118 -5.10 -6.88 12.90
C TRP A 118 -5.86 -7.81 13.82
N MET A 119 -6.19 -7.31 15.00
CA MET A 119 -7.05 -7.99 15.98
C MET A 119 -8.53 -7.76 15.71
N ARG A 120 -8.84 -6.65 15.04
CA ARG A 120 -10.21 -6.26 14.69
C ARG A 120 -10.28 -5.72 13.26
N ARG A 121 -11.27 -6.19 12.52
CA ARG A 121 -11.65 -5.64 11.22
C ARG A 121 -12.86 -4.70 11.39
N PRO A 122 -12.90 -3.53 10.71
CA PRO A 122 -14.09 -2.67 10.72
C PRO A 122 -15.37 -3.43 10.30
N PRO A 123 -16.50 -3.14 10.95
CA PRO A 123 -16.74 -2.15 12.01
C PRO A 123 -16.50 -2.65 13.43
N GLY A 124 -15.62 -3.61 13.68
CA GLY A 124 -15.29 -4.13 15.02
C GLY A 124 -15.27 -5.65 15.12
N LEU A 125 -15.37 -6.35 13.99
CA LEU A 125 -15.34 -7.81 13.93
C LEU A 125 -13.99 -8.35 14.46
N PRO A 126 -13.98 -9.27 15.44
CA PRO A 126 -12.73 -9.88 15.89
C PRO A 126 -12.12 -10.75 14.77
N VAL A 127 -10.80 -10.65 14.63
CA VAL A 127 -10.04 -11.49 13.69
C VAL A 127 -9.60 -12.79 14.38
N TYR A 128 -9.29 -12.73 15.68
CA TYR A 128 -8.81 -13.87 16.47
C TYR A 128 -9.66 -14.06 17.74
N ASP A 129 -9.74 -15.31 18.21
CA ASP A 129 -10.33 -15.69 19.51
C ASP A 129 -9.30 -15.51 20.64
N GLY A 130 -8.79 -14.30 20.85
CA GLY A 130 -7.81 -14.04 21.88
C GLY A 130 -6.54 -13.41 21.36
N LYS A 131 -5.42 -13.70 22.03
CA LYS A 131 -4.12 -13.10 21.74
C LYS A 131 -3.36 -13.89 20.68
N VAL A 132 -2.41 -13.21 20.04
CA VAL A 132 -1.44 -13.82 19.12
C VAL A 132 -0.21 -14.24 19.93
N ALA A 133 0.24 -15.49 19.76
CA ALA A 133 1.46 -15.94 20.43
C ALA A 133 2.67 -15.11 19.98
N ALA A 134 3.54 -14.76 20.94
CA ALA A 134 4.75 -13.97 20.63
C ALA A 134 5.64 -14.63 19.56
N ALA A 135 5.77 -15.97 19.61
CA ALA A 135 6.51 -16.72 18.60
C ALA A 135 5.87 -16.66 17.20
N ASP A 136 4.53 -16.67 17.11
CA ASP A 136 3.80 -16.50 15.86
C ASP A 136 3.94 -15.07 15.31
N LEU A 137 3.82 -14.05 16.19
CA LEU A 137 4.09 -12.67 15.79
C LEU A 137 5.50 -12.52 15.20
N ARG A 138 6.50 -13.12 15.85
CA ARG A 138 7.89 -13.13 15.35
C ARG A 138 7.97 -13.78 13.97
N ALA A 139 7.39 -14.97 13.81
CA ALA A 139 7.39 -15.69 12.55
C ALA A 139 6.74 -14.88 11.40
N ARG A 140 5.65 -14.15 11.67
CA ARG A 140 4.99 -13.26 10.69
C ARG A 140 5.89 -12.11 10.28
N ILE A 141 6.59 -11.49 11.23
CA ILE A 141 7.55 -10.43 10.95
C ILE A 141 8.69 -10.97 10.08
N ASP A 142 9.31 -12.07 10.48
CA ASP A 142 10.51 -12.58 9.81
C ASP A 142 10.23 -13.18 8.42
N ASN A 143 9.06 -13.82 8.23
CA ASN A 143 8.75 -14.54 6.99
C ASN A 143 7.88 -13.74 5.99
N TYR A 144 7.24 -12.63 6.41
CA TYR A 144 6.33 -11.85 5.56
C TYR A 144 6.67 -10.35 5.54
N HIS A 145 6.68 -9.70 6.71
CA HIS A 145 6.87 -8.27 6.81
C HIS A 145 8.26 -7.84 6.34
N ARG A 146 9.32 -8.42 6.92
CA ARG A 146 10.70 -8.10 6.56
C ARG A 146 11.07 -8.45 5.11
N PRO A 147 10.69 -9.61 4.57
CA PRO A 147 10.90 -9.91 3.16
C PRO A 147 10.24 -8.90 2.23
N TYR A 148 9.00 -8.46 2.50
CA TYR A 148 8.34 -7.42 1.73
C TYR A 148 9.12 -6.10 1.77
N HIS A 149 9.51 -5.64 2.95
CA HIS A 149 10.31 -4.43 3.11
C HIS A 149 11.71 -4.52 2.49
N ALA A 150 12.33 -5.70 2.49
CA ALA A 150 13.60 -5.93 1.81
C ALA A 150 13.46 -5.81 0.29
N ALA A 151 12.38 -6.38 -0.28
CA ALA A 151 12.08 -6.27 -1.70
C ALA A 151 11.74 -4.82 -2.10
N LEU A 152 10.94 -4.12 -1.29
CA LEU A 152 10.63 -2.70 -1.49
C LEU A 152 11.90 -1.84 -1.48
N ARG A 153 12.76 -2.00 -0.48
CA ARG A 153 14.03 -1.28 -0.40
C ARG A 153 14.90 -1.54 -1.63
N ARG A 154 15.06 -2.81 -2.01
CA ARG A 154 15.82 -3.18 -3.22
C ARG A 154 15.30 -2.50 -4.48
N MET A 155 13.98 -2.41 -4.64
CA MET A 155 13.33 -1.73 -5.78
C MET A 155 13.59 -0.23 -5.75
N LEU A 156 13.47 0.41 -4.59
CA LEU A 156 13.71 1.84 -4.40
C LEU A 156 15.19 2.21 -4.57
N ASP A 157 16.11 1.41 -4.02
CA ASP A 157 17.55 1.61 -4.16
C ASP A 157 17.99 1.45 -5.62
N TRP A 158 17.47 0.44 -6.33
CA TRP A 158 17.70 0.28 -7.76
C TRP A 158 17.28 1.53 -8.56
N ALA A 159 16.12 2.09 -8.28
CA ALA A 159 15.65 3.30 -8.96
C ALA A 159 16.52 4.52 -8.60
N ALA A 160 16.86 4.68 -7.32
CA ALA A 160 17.71 5.76 -6.84
C ALA A 160 19.12 5.69 -7.46
N ASP A 161 19.72 4.51 -7.52
CA ASP A 161 21.05 4.30 -8.11
C ASP A 161 21.05 4.53 -9.63
N ARG A 162 19.97 4.17 -10.30
CA ARG A 162 19.89 4.29 -11.76
C ARG A 162 19.57 5.71 -12.22
N PHE A 163 18.66 6.40 -11.51
CA PHE A 163 18.07 7.67 -11.97
C PHE A 163 18.40 8.87 -11.07
N GLY A 164 19.07 8.67 -9.92
CA GLY A 164 19.36 9.74 -8.97
C GLY A 164 18.24 9.97 -7.95
N GLY A 165 17.20 9.15 -7.99
CA GLY A 165 16.00 9.23 -7.14
C GLY A 165 14.88 8.42 -7.74
N TYR A 166 13.64 8.65 -7.28
CA TYR A 166 12.46 7.95 -7.79
C TYR A 166 11.16 8.72 -7.51
N TYR A 167 10.14 8.34 -8.26
CA TYR A 167 8.74 8.65 -8.01
C TYR A 167 8.03 7.35 -7.64
N HIS A 168 7.75 7.19 -6.36
CA HIS A 168 7.10 6.01 -5.80
C HIS A 168 5.62 6.27 -5.56
N ILE A 169 4.77 5.35 -6.01
CA ILE A 169 3.33 5.36 -5.76
C ILE A 169 2.98 4.14 -4.91
N ASN A 170 2.50 4.40 -3.70
CA ASN A 170 1.98 3.40 -2.78
C ASN A 170 0.49 3.22 -3.04
N CYS A 171 0.12 2.06 -3.62
CA CYS A 171 -1.19 1.80 -4.22
C CYS A 171 -2.15 1.19 -3.20
N HIS A 172 -3.27 1.87 -2.97
CA HIS A 172 -4.29 1.47 -2.00
C HIS A 172 -5.70 1.66 -2.51
N SER A 173 -6.66 1.13 -1.76
CA SER A 173 -8.06 1.47 -1.91
C SER A 173 -8.74 1.67 -0.56
N MET A 174 -9.77 2.49 -0.56
CA MET A 174 -10.56 2.80 0.62
C MET A 174 -12.03 2.41 0.42
N PRO A 175 -12.73 1.97 1.49
CA PRO A 175 -14.18 1.74 1.44
C PRO A 175 -14.94 3.01 1.01
N ALA A 176 -16.08 2.83 0.33
CA ALA A 176 -16.89 3.94 -0.18
C ALA A 176 -17.44 4.86 0.91
N VAL A 177 -17.70 4.31 2.09
CA VAL A 177 -18.23 5.04 3.25
C VAL A 177 -17.39 4.78 4.50
N ALA A 178 -17.39 5.76 5.40
CA ALA A 178 -16.76 5.66 6.70
C ALA A 178 -17.52 4.70 7.63
N THR A 179 -16.79 3.95 8.46
CA THR A 179 -17.35 3.07 9.50
C THR A 179 -17.13 3.67 10.88
N ALA A 180 -17.72 3.10 11.91
CA ALA A 180 -17.52 3.48 13.32
C ALA A 180 -16.04 3.44 13.77
N MET A 181 -15.17 2.71 13.07
CA MET A 181 -13.71 2.68 13.33
C MET A 181 -12.90 3.67 12.47
N SER A 182 -13.58 4.47 11.66
CA SER A 182 -12.97 5.54 10.86
C SER A 182 -12.73 6.78 11.71
N ALA A 183 -11.85 7.66 11.24
CA ALA A 183 -11.69 8.98 11.85
C ALA A 183 -12.78 9.96 11.39
N GLU A 184 -13.39 9.68 10.23
CA GLU A 184 -14.55 10.43 9.71
C GLU A 184 -15.83 10.08 10.47
N PRO A 185 -16.85 10.95 10.44
CA PRO A 185 -18.19 10.59 10.91
C PRO A 185 -18.72 9.34 10.18
N GLU A 186 -19.28 8.39 10.94
CA GLU A 186 -19.83 7.15 10.39
C GLU A 186 -20.88 7.42 9.29
N GLY A 187 -20.82 6.66 8.21
CA GLY A 187 -21.72 6.82 7.06
C GLY A 187 -21.34 7.94 6.09
N SER A 188 -20.28 8.71 6.37
CA SER A 188 -19.81 9.74 5.44
C SER A 188 -19.32 9.12 4.14
N ALA A 189 -19.78 9.64 3.00
CA ALA A 189 -19.29 9.28 1.69
C ALA A 189 -17.85 9.81 1.50
N ARG A 190 -16.99 9.00 0.90
CA ARG A 190 -15.61 9.36 0.61
C ARG A 190 -15.43 9.83 -0.83
N ALA A 191 -14.41 10.67 -1.04
CA ALA A 191 -13.98 11.10 -2.37
C ALA A 191 -13.65 9.92 -3.28
N ASP A 192 -13.53 10.15 -4.59
CA ASP A 192 -13.13 9.14 -5.55
C ASP A 192 -11.67 8.69 -5.36
N PHE A 193 -10.80 9.67 -5.09
CA PHE A 193 -9.39 9.46 -4.81
C PHE A 193 -8.93 10.30 -3.63
N VAL A 194 -8.02 9.74 -2.83
CA VAL A 194 -7.28 10.51 -1.82
C VAL A 194 -5.79 10.32 -2.04
N LEU A 195 -5.06 11.44 -2.07
CA LEU A 195 -3.61 11.48 -2.22
C LEU A 195 -2.99 11.76 -0.86
N GLY A 196 -2.21 10.80 -0.34
CA GLY A 196 -1.55 10.90 0.95
C GLY A 196 -0.10 11.37 0.78
N THR A 197 0.22 12.55 1.31
CA THR A 197 1.54 13.19 1.23
C THR A 197 2.23 13.31 2.58
N ARG A 198 1.56 12.83 3.66
CA ARG A 198 1.95 13.08 5.06
C ARG A 198 2.20 14.57 5.32
N ASP A 199 1.22 15.38 4.96
CA ASP A 199 1.27 16.84 5.07
C ASP A 199 2.49 17.44 4.32
N GLY A 200 2.76 16.92 3.10
CA GLY A 200 3.84 17.38 2.21
C GLY A 200 5.24 16.88 2.56
N THR A 201 5.39 15.96 3.52
CA THR A 201 6.71 15.51 3.99
C THR A 201 7.33 14.40 3.16
N THR A 202 6.54 13.62 2.41
CA THR A 202 7.02 12.44 1.67
C THR A 202 7.11 12.65 0.15
N THR A 203 6.54 13.74 -0.37
CA THR A 203 6.59 14.05 -1.80
C THR A 203 6.58 15.55 -2.04
N GLY A 204 7.19 15.99 -3.16
CA GLY A 204 7.09 17.37 -3.61
C GLY A 204 5.73 17.68 -4.23
N PRO A 205 5.29 18.96 -4.21
CA PRO A 205 3.97 19.36 -4.69
C PRO A 205 3.74 19.04 -6.18
N ALA A 206 4.77 19.11 -7.01
CA ALA A 206 4.65 18.87 -8.45
C ALA A 206 4.10 17.48 -8.80
N LEU A 207 4.56 16.41 -8.10
CA LEU A 207 4.03 15.06 -8.30
C LEU A 207 2.56 14.98 -7.87
N THR A 208 2.24 15.52 -6.70
CA THR A 208 0.87 15.53 -6.18
C THR A 208 -0.09 16.29 -7.11
N ASP A 209 0.34 17.46 -7.60
CA ASP A 209 -0.43 18.27 -8.53
C ASP A 209 -0.63 17.59 -9.90
N CYS A 210 0.38 16.87 -10.39
CA CYS A 210 0.28 16.06 -11.61
C CYS A 210 -0.82 15.00 -11.47
N VAL A 211 -0.79 14.19 -10.42
CA VAL A 211 -1.79 13.15 -10.17
C VAL A 211 -3.17 13.75 -9.97
N ARG A 212 -3.28 14.81 -9.17
CA ARG A 212 -4.54 15.51 -8.93
C ARG A 212 -5.12 16.05 -10.23
N ALA A 213 -4.33 16.77 -11.03
CA ALA A 213 -4.78 17.36 -12.29
C ALA A 213 -5.26 16.30 -13.28
N TYR A 214 -4.53 15.18 -13.39
CA TYR A 214 -4.90 14.07 -14.27
C TYR A 214 -6.27 13.48 -13.90
N LEU A 215 -6.50 13.22 -12.61
CA LEU A 215 -7.73 12.60 -12.12
C LEU A 215 -8.90 13.60 -12.11
N SER A 216 -8.70 14.82 -11.60
CA SER A 216 -9.74 15.85 -11.57
C SER A 216 -10.16 16.31 -12.98
N GLY A 217 -9.21 16.34 -13.94
CA GLY A 217 -9.52 16.61 -15.35
C GLY A 217 -10.41 15.56 -16.02
N ARG A 218 -10.60 14.40 -15.36
CA ARG A 218 -11.54 13.33 -15.77
C ARG A 218 -12.83 13.33 -14.96
N GLY A 219 -13.04 14.35 -14.12
CA GLY A 219 -14.27 14.51 -13.35
C GLY A 219 -14.28 13.84 -11.98
N TYR A 220 -13.17 13.25 -11.53
CA TYR A 220 -13.10 12.63 -10.20
C TYR A 220 -12.93 13.65 -9.07
N ASP A 221 -13.58 13.40 -7.93
CA ASP A 221 -13.32 14.12 -6.67
C ASP A 221 -11.99 13.61 -6.08
N VAL A 222 -11.00 14.50 -6.05
CA VAL A 222 -9.64 14.19 -5.55
C VAL A 222 -9.33 15.06 -4.34
N ARG A 223 -9.02 14.42 -3.21
CA ARG A 223 -8.64 15.09 -1.96
C ARG A 223 -7.18 14.79 -1.62
N ILE A 224 -6.52 15.74 -0.94
CA ILE A 224 -5.14 15.58 -0.46
C ILE A 224 -5.17 15.52 1.06
N ASP A 225 -4.48 14.52 1.62
CA ASP A 225 -4.33 14.29 3.08
C ASP A 225 -5.65 14.26 3.86
N HIS A 226 -6.75 13.95 3.17
CA HIS A 226 -8.06 13.90 3.76
C HIS A 226 -8.32 12.52 4.36
N TRP A 227 -8.09 12.36 5.66
CA TRP A 227 -8.16 11.14 6.45
C TRP A 227 -7.08 10.08 6.15
N TYR A 228 -6.69 9.92 4.90
CA TYR A 228 -5.66 8.98 4.41
C TYR A 228 -4.40 9.76 4.03
N LYS A 229 -3.58 10.08 5.03
CA LYS A 229 -2.37 10.92 4.84
C LYS A 229 -1.13 10.15 4.39
N GLY A 230 -1.21 8.83 4.35
CA GLY A 230 -0.05 7.95 4.19
C GLY A 230 0.53 7.48 5.53
N VAL A 231 1.07 6.27 5.55
CA VAL A 231 1.51 5.60 6.78
C VAL A 231 3.00 5.21 6.69
N GLU A 232 3.34 3.95 6.97
CA GLU A 232 4.72 3.54 7.20
C GLU A 232 5.54 3.49 5.91
N ILE A 233 5.00 2.91 4.84
CA ILE A 233 5.72 2.75 3.57
C ILE A 233 6.13 4.11 3.00
N VAL A 234 5.19 5.04 2.86
CA VAL A 234 5.53 6.38 2.34
C VAL A 234 6.43 7.17 3.28
N ARG A 235 6.34 6.94 4.60
CA ARG A 235 7.25 7.53 5.59
C ARG A 235 8.70 7.05 5.41
N LEU A 236 8.88 5.77 5.09
CA LEU A 236 10.19 5.16 4.85
C LEU A 236 10.77 5.51 3.49
N ALA A 237 9.91 5.60 2.47
CA ALA A 237 10.31 5.82 1.09
C ALA A 237 10.45 7.30 0.71
N GLY A 238 9.82 8.23 1.44
CA GLY A 238 9.79 9.66 1.07
C GLY A 238 10.94 10.46 1.67
N ASP A 239 11.73 11.09 0.80
CA ASP A 239 12.72 12.14 1.13
C ASP A 239 12.85 13.07 -0.09
N PRO A 240 11.91 14.03 -0.28
CA PRO A 240 11.88 14.88 -1.46
C PRO A 240 13.16 15.72 -1.63
N ALA A 241 13.86 16.04 -0.55
CA ALA A 241 15.10 16.80 -0.60
C ALA A 241 16.22 16.02 -1.34
N ARG A 242 16.12 14.68 -1.32
CA ARG A 242 17.02 13.78 -2.03
C ARG A 242 16.45 13.23 -3.34
N GLY A 243 15.38 13.84 -3.87
CA GLY A 243 14.72 13.34 -5.09
C GLY A 243 13.99 11.99 -4.89
N ARG A 244 13.66 11.63 -3.65
CA ARG A 244 12.92 10.41 -3.29
C ARG A 244 11.48 10.78 -2.96
N HIS A 245 10.61 10.76 -3.95
CA HIS A 245 9.22 11.13 -3.79
C HIS A 245 8.37 9.88 -3.56
N SER A 246 7.50 9.91 -2.54
CA SER A 246 6.58 8.82 -2.24
C SER A 246 5.19 9.36 -1.95
N LEU A 247 4.22 8.96 -2.78
CA LEU A 247 2.83 9.40 -2.74
C LEU A 247 1.91 8.19 -2.55
N GLN A 248 1.07 8.19 -1.51
CA GLN A 248 0.00 7.22 -1.36
C GLN A 248 -1.19 7.61 -2.25
N VAL A 249 -1.76 6.65 -2.97
CA VAL A 249 -2.96 6.83 -3.78
C VAL A 249 -4.04 5.86 -3.30
N GLU A 250 -5.11 6.41 -2.74
CA GLU A 250 -6.29 5.66 -2.30
C GLU A 250 -7.38 5.76 -3.37
N ILE A 251 -7.85 4.64 -3.87
CA ILE A 251 -8.94 4.54 -4.84
C ILE A 251 -10.22 4.16 -4.09
N ASN A 252 -11.30 4.91 -4.26
CA ASN A 252 -12.59 4.54 -3.71
C ASN A 252 -13.09 3.25 -4.38
N ARG A 253 -13.35 2.23 -3.57
CA ARG A 253 -13.73 0.88 -4.04
C ARG A 253 -15.00 0.88 -4.88
N ARG A 254 -15.95 1.81 -4.63
CA ARG A 254 -17.17 1.94 -5.43
C ARG A 254 -16.93 2.13 -6.93
N LEU A 255 -15.74 2.60 -7.32
CA LEU A 255 -15.39 2.85 -8.71
C LEU A 255 -15.15 1.55 -9.49
N TYR A 256 -14.72 0.48 -8.79
CA TYR A 256 -14.23 -0.70 -9.50
C TYR A 256 -14.70 -2.05 -8.93
N MET A 257 -15.28 -2.10 -7.70
CA MET A 257 -15.68 -3.36 -7.09
C MET A 257 -16.97 -3.25 -6.29
N ASP A 258 -17.63 -4.39 -6.09
CA ASP A 258 -18.61 -4.61 -5.05
C ASP A 258 -17.87 -5.00 -3.75
N GLU A 259 -17.94 -4.14 -2.74
CA GLU A 259 -17.23 -4.32 -1.46
C GLU A 259 -17.80 -5.45 -0.59
N GLN A 260 -19.05 -5.87 -0.81
CA GLN A 260 -19.69 -6.92 -0.05
C GLN A 260 -19.38 -8.30 -0.64
N GLN A 261 -19.39 -8.39 -1.97
CA GLN A 261 -19.15 -9.63 -2.69
C GLN A 261 -17.65 -9.85 -3.01
N ILE A 262 -16.83 -8.81 -2.88
CA ILE A 262 -15.42 -8.80 -3.30
C ILE A 262 -15.31 -9.26 -4.78
N THR A 263 -16.09 -8.64 -5.64
CA THR A 263 -16.14 -8.92 -7.07
C THR A 263 -15.96 -7.63 -7.88
N LYS A 264 -15.47 -7.77 -9.11
CA LYS A 264 -15.31 -6.64 -10.04
C LYS A 264 -16.67 -6.08 -10.43
N ALA A 265 -16.88 -4.78 -10.26
CA ALA A 265 -18.09 -4.07 -10.67
C ALA A 265 -18.03 -3.64 -12.14
N ALA A 266 -19.12 -3.10 -12.67
CA ALA A 266 -19.20 -2.62 -14.06
C ALA A 266 -18.14 -1.54 -14.37
N GLY A 267 -17.80 -0.68 -13.40
CA GLY A 267 -16.77 0.37 -13.53
C GLY A 267 -15.33 -0.13 -13.49
N TYR A 268 -15.09 -1.44 -13.32
CA TYR A 268 -13.74 -1.99 -13.16
C TYR A 268 -12.83 -1.70 -14.36
N ALA A 269 -13.31 -1.96 -15.57
CA ALA A 269 -12.53 -1.77 -16.80
C ALA A 269 -12.18 -0.29 -17.03
N ASP A 270 -13.13 0.61 -16.76
CA ASP A 270 -12.92 2.05 -16.88
C ASP A 270 -11.90 2.55 -15.85
N THR A 271 -12.01 2.11 -14.59
CA THR A 271 -11.03 2.45 -13.55
C THR A 271 -9.65 1.93 -13.90
N LYS A 272 -9.54 0.69 -14.38
CA LYS A 272 -8.25 0.11 -14.83
C LYS A 272 -7.65 0.91 -15.98
N ALA A 273 -8.45 1.35 -16.95
CA ALA A 273 -8.00 2.21 -18.04
C ALA A 273 -7.52 3.58 -17.53
N VAL A 274 -8.22 4.19 -16.57
CA VAL A 274 -7.81 5.44 -15.93
C VAL A 274 -6.47 5.27 -15.21
N ILE A 275 -6.29 4.21 -14.44
CA ILE A 275 -5.02 3.94 -13.75
C ILE A 275 -3.89 3.66 -14.76
N SER A 276 -4.15 2.89 -15.81
CA SER A 276 -3.16 2.69 -16.89
C SER A 276 -2.74 4.00 -17.54
N GLY A 277 -3.68 4.90 -17.81
CA GLY A 277 -3.39 6.23 -18.33
C GLY A 277 -2.67 7.15 -17.31
N LEU A 278 -2.93 6.96 -16.00
CA LEU A 278 -2.18 7.65 -14.94
C LEU A 278 -0.70 7.23 -14.93
N ILE A 279 -0.42 5.95 -15.16
CA ILE A 279 0.97 5.47 -15.29
C ILE A 279 1.67 6.14 -16.47
N ASP A 280 0.99 6.30 -17.61
CA ASP A 280 1.55 7.03 -18.77
C ASP A 280 1.79 8.51 -18.45
N GLU A 281 0.88 9.17 -17.74
CA GLU A 281 1.03 10.55 -17.30
C GLU A 281 2.22 10.72 -16.37
N LEU A 282 2.37 9.82 -15.39
CA LEU A 282 3.50 9.79 -14.48
C LEU A 282 4.84 9.56 -15.24
N GLY A 283 4.82 8.75 -16.29
CA GLY A 283 5.98 8.57 -17.18
C GLY A 283 6.39 9.87 -17.89
N ARG A 284 5.40 10.60 -18.42
CA ARG A 284 5.63 11.93 -19.03
C ARG A 284 6.13 12.95 -18.00
N PHE A 285 5.51 12.94 -16.81
CA PHE A 285 5.94 13.77 -15.68
C PHE A 285 7.40 13.49 -15.30
N ALA A 286 7.79 12.24 -15.15
CA ALA A 286 9.15 11.84 -14.80
C ALA A 286 10.17 12.26 -15.87
N ALA A 287 9.81 12.19 -17.15
CA ALA A 287 10.65 12.66 -18.25
C ALA A 287 10.83 14.20 -18.25
N ALA A 288 9.77 14.94 -17.87
CA ALA A 288 9.81 16.40 -17.77
C ALA A 288 10.48 16.92 -16.48
N HIS A 289 10.60 16.08 -15.47
CA HIS A 289 11.18 16.40 -14.17
C HIS A 289 12.33 15.43 -13.83
N PRO A 290 13.47 15.51 -14.55
CA PRO A 290 14.59 14.61 -14.32
C PRO A 290 15.13 14.77 -12.89
N LEU A 291 15.43 13.63 -12.27
CA LEU A 291 15.98 13.59 -10.92
C LEU A 291 17.48 13.91 -10.94
N ASP A 292 17.93 14.62 -9.91
CA ASP A 292 19.31 15.08 -9.82
C ASP A 292 20.26 13.95 -9.38
N GLN A 293 21.06 13.47 -10.32
CA GLN A 293 22.03 12.40 -10.08
C GLN A 293 23.15 12.77 -9.10
N SER A 294 23.36 14.05 -8.79
CA SER A 294 24.34 14.49 -7.78
C SER A 294 23.88 14.26 -6.34
N LYS A 295 22.61 13.93 -6.14
CA LYS A 295 21.99 13.67 -4.82
C LYS A 295 21.99 12.19 -4.40
N ARG A 296 22.79 11.37 -5.07
CA ARG A 296 22.95 9.93 -4.74
C ARG A 296 23.52 9.68 -3.36
#